data_449d938e1d73a548ba3d3ea3dd251062
#
_entry.id   449d938e1d73a548ba3d3ea3dd251062
#
_cell.length_a   1.000
_cell.length_b   1.000
_cell.length_c   1.000
_cell.angle_alpha   90.00
_cell.angle_beta   90.00
_cell.angle_gamma   90.00
#
_symmetry.space_group_name_H-M   'P 1'
#
loop_
_entity.id
_entity.type
_entity.pdbx_description
1 polymer ?
#
loop_
_entity_poly.entity_id
_entity_poly.type
_entity_poly.pdbx_seq_one_letter_code
_entity_poly.pdbx_strand_id
1 'polypeptide(L)'
;MKKSFAKLTALCLAAAVAFGAAGCGKEKKETQQDKNAVAADDTKEDKKTEKAADALQTAVMLADQAPELQAEAAILIEASSGTILYEKNATQKMYPASMTKMLTALVALDYFKPEDLIVVGSEINEVSLDSSKAGHELGETLTVENAIRGLIIPSGNDSANVVAAAVAKKAENDENMTFGKCEVVFTDLMNKKAEELGATNSHFANAHGYHSDDHYTCAHDLALIGRAWKIKRWQKLRRKKAIPATAQRV
;
A
#
# COMPACT_ATOMS: atom_id res chain seq x y z
N MET A 1 43.48 -0.61 -32.64
CA MET A 1 42.49 -1.59 -33.15
C MET A 1 41.09 -1.13 -32.73
N LYS A 2 40.29 -0.71 -33.72
CA LYS A 2 38.95 -0.15 -33.56
C LYS A 2 37.95 -1.29 -33.29
N LYS A 3 37.09 -1.20 -32.29
CA LYS A 3 35.86 -2.01 -32.20
C LYS A 3 34.65 -1.11 -32.07
N SER A 4 33.78 -1.29 -33.04
CA SER A 4 32.56 -0.65 -33.38
C SER A 4 31.49 -0.83 -32.30
N PHE A 5 30.81 0.27 -31.92
CA PHE A 5 29.58 0.25 -31.13
C PHE A 5 28.38 0.07 -32.09
N ALA A 6 27.69 -1.03 -31.95
CA ALA A 6 26.43 -1.29 -32.62
C ALA A 6 25.29 -0.64 -31.82
N LYS A 7 24.58 0.29 -32.45
CA LYS A 7 23.36 0.91 -31.96
C LYS A 7 22.20 -0.08 -32.10
N LEU A 8 21.59 -0.46 -30.99
CA LEU A 8 20.35 -1.23 -30.96
C LEU A 8 19.16 -0.26 -30.90
N THR A 9 18.50 -0.07 -32.02
CA THR A 9 17.25 0.68 -32.14
C THR A 9 16.09 -0.24 -31.76
N ALA A 10 15.38 0.05 -30.66
CA ALA A 10 14.13 -0.62 -30.32
C ALA A 10 12.99 -0.03 -31.13
N LEU A 11 12.36 -0.86 -31.94
CA LEU A 11 11.20 -0.55 -32.77
C LEU A 11 9.93 -0.84 -31.95
N CYS A 12 9.20 0.20 -31.53
CA CYS A 12 7.88 0.05 -30.93
C CYS A 12 6.83 -0.21 -32.04
N LEU A 13 6.27 -1.41 -32.05
CA LEU A 13 5.18 -1.80 -32.96
C LEU A 13 3.85 -1.48 -32.29
N ALA A 14 3.15 -0.45 -32.75
CA ALA A 14 1.77 -0.16 -32.35
C ALA A 14 0.82 -1.01 -33.21
N ALA A 15 0.09 -1.94 -32.58
CA ALA A 15 -0.97 -2.70 -33.24
C ALA A 15 -2.30 -1.96 -33.07
N ALA A 16 -2.80 -1.38 -34.16
CA ALA A 16 -4.17 -0.86 -34.25
C ALA A 16 -5.11 -2.01 -34.64
N VAL A 17 -6.08 -2.33 -33.79
CA VAL A 17 -7.16 -3.27 -34.11
C VAL A 17 -8.37 -2.43 -34.56
N ALA A 18 -8.68 -2.49 -35.87
CA ALA A 18 -9.90 -1.94 -36.42
C ALA A 18 -10.99 -3.02 -36.41
N PHE A 19 -12.08 -2.80 -35.69
CA PHE A 19 -13.30 -3.60 -35.83
C PHE A 19 -14.24 -2.90 -36.80
N GLY A 20 -14.44 -3.53 -37.95
CA GLY A 20 -15.48 -3.17 -38.91
C GLY A 20 -16.83 -3.77 -38.50
N ALA A 21 -17.84 -2.94 -38.41
CA ALA A 21 -19.24 -3.39 -38.35
C ALA A 21 -19.92 -3.13 -39.68
N ALA A 22 -20.42 -4.19 -40.33
CA ALA A 22 -21.26 -4.10 -41.48
C ALA A 22 -22.72 -3.84 -41.04
N GLY A 23 -23.32 -2.83 -41.64
CA GLY A 23 -24.68 -2.43 -41.37
C GLY A 23 -25.70 -3.08 -42.32
N CYS A 24 -26.97 -2.90 -42.01
CA CYS A 24 -28.04 -2.96 -42.97
C CYS A 24 -29.10 -1.89 -42.63
N GLY A 25 -29.45 -1.11 -43.65
CA GLY A 25 -30.21 0.10 -43.55
C GLY A 25 -31.71 -0.01 -43.34
N LYS A 26 -32.34 1.10 -43.08
CA LYS A 26 -33.62 1.58 -43.63
C LYS A 26 -33.82 3.07 -43.36
N GLU A 27 -34.18 3.77 -44.46
CA GLU A 27 -34.56 5.19 -44.50
C GLU A 27 -35.78 5.53 -43.61
N LYS A 28 -35.79 6.73 -43.02
CA LYS A 28 -36.66 7.86 -43.33
C LYS A 28 -36.72 8.93 -42.21
N LYS A 29 -36.61 10.14 -42.73
CA LYS A 29 -37.17 11.45 -42.28
C LYS A 29 -36.31 12.36 -41.39
N GLU A 30 -35.94 13.47 -42.08
CA GLU A 30 -35.49 14.74 -41.57
C GLU A 30 -36.34 15.31 -40.42
N THR A 31 -35.66 15.84 -39.39
CA THR A 31 -36.05 17.10 -38.74
C THR A 31 -34.77 17.79 -38.23
N GLN A 32 -34.60 19.05 -38.66
CA GLN A 32 -33.55 19.97 -38.24
C GLN A 32 -33.72 20.35 -36.76
N GLN A 33 -32.60 20.51 -36.09
CA GLN A 33 -32.21 21.26 -34.85
C GLN A 33 -31.45 20.31 -33.94
N ASP A 34 -30.21 20.53 -33.61
CA ASP A 34 -29.46 21.60 -33.03
C ASP A 34 -27.94 21.36 -33.24
N LYS A 35 -27.29 22.30 -33.86
CA LYS A 35 -25.82 22.40 -33.83
C LYS A 35 -25.44 23.09 -32.53
N ASN A 36 -25.00 22.35 -31.51
CA ASN A 36 -24.13 22.81 -30.43
C ASN A 36 -23.97 21.72 -29.36
N ALA A 37 -23.14 20.71 -29.61
CA ALA A 37 -22.63 19.80 -28.55
C ALA A 37 -21.48 18.92 -29.06
N VAL A 38 -20.46 19.47 -29.70
CA VAL A 38 -19.20 18.75 -30.02
C VAL A 38 -18.05 19.73 -29.88
N ALA A 39 -17.75 20.20 -28.68
CA ALA A 39 -16.53 20.97 -28.41
C ALA A 39 -16.04 20.90 -26.95
N ALA A 40 -16.42 19.86 -26.18
CA ALA A 40 -16.05 19.79 -24.76
C ALA A 40 -15.24 18.54 -24.39
N ASP A 41 -14.97 17.60 -25.31
CA ASP A 41 -14.28 16.35 -24.97
C ASP A 41 -12.80 16.32 -25.38
N ASP A 42 -12.42 17.01 -26.46
CA ASP A 42 -11.02 17.08 -26.92
C ASP A 42 -10.08 17.81 -25.96
N THR A 43 -10.60 18.78 -25.17
CA THR A 43 -9.77 19.55 -24.24
C THR A 43 -9.40 18.83 -22.95
N LYS A 44 -10.06 17.68 -22.63
CA LYS A 44 -9.73 16.87 -21.46
C LYS A 44 -8.65 15.83 -21.76
N GLU A 45 -8.61 15.34 -22.97
CA GLU A 45 -7.62 14.34 -23.39
C GLU A 45 -6.25 15.00 -23.65
N ASP A 46 -6.24 16.18 -24.26
CA ASP A 46 -5.03 16.98 -24.46
C ASP A 46 -4.38 17.41 -23.13
N LYS A 47 -5.19 17.86 -22.15
CA LYS A 47 -4.68 18.20 -20.80
C LYS A 47 -4.15 17.02 -20.03
N LYS A 48 -4.66 15.81 -20.27
CA LYS A 48 -4.18 14.59 -19.61
C LYS A 48 -2.87 14.10 -20.21
N THR A 49 -2.72 14.23 -21.54
CA THR A 49 -1.50 13.90 -22.29
C THR A 49 -0.38 14.89 -21.98
N GLU A 50 -0.68 16.18 -21.93
CA GLU A 50 0.28 17.23 -21.59
C GLU A 50 0.79 17.09 -20.15
N LYS A 51 -0.10 16.78 -19.19
CA LYS A 51 0.26 16.52 -17.80
C LYS A 51 1.07 15.24 -17.62
N ALA A 52 0.85 14.21 -18.45
CA ALA A 52 1.63 12.99 -18.45
C ALA A 52 3.03 13.20 -19.06
N ALA A 53 3.13 14.01 -20.12
CA ALA A 53 4.40 14.38 -20.75
C ALA A 53 5.25 15.25 -19.81
N ASP A 54 4.66 16.22 -19.12
CA ASP A 54 5.32 17.08 -18.13
C ASP A 54 5.81 16.26 -16.92
N ALA A 55 5.00 15.30 -16.44
CA ALA A 55 5.40 14.38 -15.37
C ALA A 55 6.58 13.47 -15.80
N LEU A 56 6.58 12.99 -17.04
CA LEU A 56 7.67 12.16 -17.58
C LEU A 56 8.96 12.99 -17.76
N GLN A 57 8.85 14.23 -18.21
CA GLN A 57 9.98 15.14 -18.38
C GLN A 57 10.57 15.56 -17.02
N THR A 58 9.72 15.79 -16.02
CA THR A 58 10.11 16.02 -14.63
C THR A 58 10.80 14.80 -14.01
N ALA A 59 10.32 13.59 -14.29
CA ALA A 59 10.94 12.35 -13.83
C ALA A 59 12.34 12.14 -14.43
N VAL A 60 12.52 12.43 -15.72
CA VAL A 60 13.83 12.35 -16.40
C VAL A 60 14.81 13.39 -15.83
N MET A 61 14.36 14.62 -15.58
CA MET A 61 15.21 15.65 -14.95
C MET A 61 15.61 15.30 -13.51
N LEU A 62 14.71 14.66 -12.75
CA LEU A 62 15.01 14.22 -11.38
C LEU A 62 16.00 13.05 -11.37
N ALA A 63 15.97 12.16 -12.35
CA ALA A 63 16.93 11.05 -12.48
C ALA A 63 18.36 11.53 -12.67
N ASP A 64 18.58 12.58 -13.47
CA ASP A 64 19.91 13.17 -13.71
C ASP A 64 20.41 14.01 -12.51
N GLN A 65 19.53 14.42 -11.62
CA GLN A 65 19.84 15.21 -10.42
C GLN A 65 19.66 14.43 -9.11
N ALA A 66 19.36 13.14 -9.18
CA ALA A 66 19.14 12.34 -8.01
C ALA A 66 20.39 12.31 -7.13
N PRO A 67 20.28 12.59 -5.82
CA PRO A 67 21.40 12.51 -4.92
C PRO A 67 21.89 11.06 -4.80
N GLU A 68 23.19 10.91 -4.58
CA GLU A 68 23.73 9.59 -4.22
C GLU A 68 23.14 9.15 -2.88
N LEU A 69 22.42 8.01 -2.91
CA LEU A 69 21.80 7.45 -1.70
C LEU A 69 22.68 6.36 -1.11
N GLN A 70 22.88 6.42 0.23
CA GLN A 70 23.59 5.39 0.99
C GLN A 70 22.73 4.13 1.18
N ALA A 71 21.38 4.22 1.04
CA ALA A 71 20.49 3.07 1.13
C ALA A 71 20.79 2.04 0.03
N GLU A 72 20.71 0.76 0.36
CA GLU A 72 20.91 -0.35 -0.60
C GLU A 72 19.80 -0.40 -1.64
N ALA A 73 18.56 -0.14 -1.25
CA ALA A 73 17.40 -0.04 -2.12
C ALA A 73 16.59 1.22 -1.81
N ALA A 74 16.03 1.85 -2.83
CA ALA A 74 15.18 3.02 -2.67
C ALA A 74 14.18 3.14 -3.84
N ILE A 75 13.06 3.78 -3.58
CA ILE A 75 12.07 4.16 -4.59
C ILE A 75 11.37 5.45 -4.21
N LEU A 76 11.08 6.27 -5.20
CA LEU A 76 10.22 7.43 -5.09
C LEU A 76 9.11 7.32 -6.12
N ILE A 77 7.86 7.40 -5.67
CA ILE A 77 6.69 7.37 -6.54
C ILE A 77 5.83 8.62 -6.36
N GLU A 78 5.20 9.05 -7.42
CA GLU A 78 4.11 10.01 -7.33
C GLU A 78 2.87 9.29 -6.77
N ALA A 79 2.37 9.77 -5.63
CA ALA A 79 1.38 9.04 -4.86
C ALA A 79 0.00 8.92 -5.52
N SER A 80 -0.41 9.84 -6.41
CA SER A 80 -1.71 9.81 -7.09
C SER A 80 -1.70 8.87 -8.29
N SER A 81 -0.70 8.96 -9.14
CA SER A 81 -0.56 8.16 -10.36
C SER A 81 0.12 6.81 -10.12
N GLY A 82 1.06 6.74 -9.16
CA GLY A 82 1.98 5.62 -8.98
C GLY A 82 3.19 5.67 -9.90
N THR A 83 3.38 6.78 -10.63
CA THR A 83 4.54 6.97 -11.51
C THR A 83 5.82 6.89 -10.68
N ILE A 84 6.78 6.07 -11.12
CA ILE A 84 8.09 5.96 -10.50
C ILE A 84 8.91 7.17 -10.95
N LEU A 85 9.38 7.95 -9.98
CA LEU A 85 10.20 9.15 -10.20
C LEU A 85 11.69 8.86 -9.99
N TYR A 86 12.02 7.88 -9.15
CA TYR A 86 13.38 7.42 -8.90
C TYR A 86 13.34 5.99 -8.37
N GLU A 87 14.31 5.18 -8.75
CA GLU A 87 14.49 3.85 -8.18
C GLU A 87 15.97 3.44 -8.11
N LYS A 88 16.31 2.69 -7.07
CA LYS A 88 17.61 2.05 -6.87
C LYS A 88 17.35 0.66 -6.30
N ASN A 89 17.72 -0.40 -7.01
CA ASN A 89 17.52 -1.79 -6.57
C ASN A 89 16.10 -2.06 -6.05
N ALA A 90 15.08 -1.45 -6.67
CA ALA A 90 13.72 -1.37 -6.12
C ALA A 90 13.04 -2.74 -5.96
N THR A 91 13.45 -3.75 -6.72
CA THR A 91 12.93 -5.14 -6.65
C THR A 91 13.85 -6.10 -5.89
N GLN A 92 14.96 -5.61 -5.32
CA GLN A 92 15.86 -6.44 -4.53
C GLN A 92 15.15 -6.92 -3.24
N LYS A 93 15.26 -8.23 -2.96
CA LYS A 93 14.75 -8.83 -1.71
C LYS A 93 15.46 -8.20 -0.51
N MET A 94 14.66 -7.67 0.41
CA MET A 94 15.09 -7.00 1.64
C MET A 94 14.20 -7.42 2.80
N TYR A 95 14.71 -7.26 4.02
CA TYR A 95 13.92 -7.47 5.24
C TYR A 95 13.26 -6.17 5.67
N PRO A 96 11.90 -6.11 5.73
CA PRO A 96 11.18 -4.85 5.94
C PRO A 96 11.28 -4.29 7.37
N ALA A 97 11.64 -5.12 8.34
CA ALA A 97 11.54 -4.78 9.76
C ALA A 97 10.15 -4.15 10.06
N SER A 98 10.09 -3.13 10.89
CA SER A 98 8.83 -2.49 11.31
C SER A 98 8.06 -1.78 10.19
N MET A 99 8.58 -1.67 8.98
CA MET A 99 7.77 -1.21 7.83
C MET A 99 6.59 -2.16 7.52
N THR A 100 6.69 -3.43 7.92
CA THR A 100 5.61 -4.43 7.94
C THR A 100 4.31 -3.88 8.53
N LYS A 101 4.39 -3.08 9.58
CA LYS A 101 3.24 -2.56 10.34
C LYS A 101 2.31 -1.67 9.52
N MET A 102 2.79 -1.14 8.38
CA MET A 102 1.91 -0.45 7.43
C MET A 102 0.86 -1.41 6.86
N LEU A 103 1.28 -2.62 6.49
CA LEU A 103 0.37 -3.63 5.96
C LEU A 103 -0.56 -4.17 7.06
N THR A 104 -0.03 -4.41 8.26
CA THR A 104 -0.81 -4.82 9.44
C THR A 104 -1.97 -3.86 9.70
N ALA A 105 -1.71 -2.56 9.68
CA ALA A 105 -2.75 -1.57 9.88
C ALA A 105 -3.73 -1.45 8.69
N LEU A 106 -3.29 -1.68 7.45
CA LEU A 106 -4.19 -1.74 6.30
C LEU A 106 -5.16 -2.91 6.43
N VAL A 107 -4.66 -4.10 6.78
CA VAL A 107 -5.50 -5.29 7.02
C VAL A 107 -6.49 -5.04 8.16
N ALA A 108 -6.06 -4.42 9.27
CA ALA A 108 -6.96 -4.07 10.36
C ALA A 108 -8.13 -3.19 9.91
N LEU A 109 -7.87 -2.21 9.04
CA LEU A 109 -8.89 -1.28 8.52
C LEU A 109 -9.84 -1.90 7.49
N ASP A 110 -9.56 -3.10 6.98
CA ASP A 110 -10.49 -3.86 6.15
C ASP A 110 -11.54 -4.59 7.01
N TYR A 111 -11.20 -4.93 8.24
CA TYR A 111 -12.08 -5.67 9.17
C TYR A 111 -12.79 -4.79 10.18
N PHE A 112 -12.20 -3.65 10.53
CA PHE A 112 -12.67 -2.78 11.60
C PHE A 112 -12.77 -1.32 11.17
N LYS A 113 -13.68 -0.60 11.81
CA LYS A 113 -13.66 0.86 11.81
C LYS A 113 -12.69 1.36 12.88
N PRO A 114 -12.14 2.58 12.75
CA PRO A 114 -11.23 3.14 13.74
C PRO A 114 -11.78 3.23 15.17
N GLU A 115 -13.09 3.42 15.29
CA GLU A 115 -13.83 3.54 16.55
C GLU A 115 -14.26 2.22 17.19
N ASP A 116 -14.15 1.08 16.47
CA ASP A 116 -14.46 -0.24 17.01
C ASP A 116 -13.52 -0.57 18.16
N LEU A 117 -14.05 -1.30 19.15
CA LEU A 117 -13.30 -1.70 20.34
C LEU A 117 -12.72 -3.10 20.16
N ILE A 118 -11.49 -3.27 20.62
CA ILE A 118 -10.81 -4.56 20.75
C ILE A 118 -10.25 -4.71 22.16
N VAL A 119 -10.15 -5.95 22.64
CA VAL A 119 -9.64 -6.26 23.97
C VAL A 119 -8.26 -6.87 23.83
N VAL A 120 -7.33 -6.40 24.66
CA VAL A 120 -5.96 -6.90 24.73
C VAL A 120 -5.96 -8.26 25.45
N GLY A 121 -5.50 -9.28 24.78
CA GLY A 121 -5.36 -10.63 25.33
C GLY A 121 -3.90 -10.97 25.68
N SER A 122 -3.64 -12.26 25.88
CA SER A 122 -2.29 -12.76 26.23
C SER A 122 -1.27 -12.65 25.10
N GLU A 123 -1.67 -12.33 23.88
CA GLU A 123 -0.80 -12.13 22.70
C GLU A 123 0.29 -11.05 22.92
N ILE A 124 0.09 -10.14 23.87
CA ILE A 124 1.11 -9.16 24.24
C ILE A 124 2.36 -9.77 24.89
N ASN A 125 2.27 -10.99 25.38
CA ASN A 125 3.39 -11.73 25.97
C ASN A 125 4.21 -12.49 24.92
N GLU A 126 3.68 -12.62 23.70
CA GLU A 126 4.30 -13.37 22.59
C GLU A 126 5.23 -12.47 21.74
N VAL A 127 5.84 -11.49 22.38
CA VAL A 127 6.83 -10.59 21.74
C VAL A 127 8.22 -10.77 22.35
N SER A 128 9.25 -10.67 21.52
CA SER A 128 10.64 -10.76 22.00
C SER A 128 10.95 -9.68 23.02
N LEU A 129 11.83 -9.99 23.98
CA LEU A 129 12.18 -9.09 25.08
C LEU A 129 12.84 -7.78 24.61
N ASP A 130 13.58 -7.85 23.51
CA ASP A 130 14.25 -6.73 22.85
C ASP A 130 13.36 -5.93 21.89
N SER A 131 12.07 -6.31 21.79
CA SER A 131 11.12 -5.64 20.91
C SER A 131 10.64 -4.31 21.45
N SER A 132 10.40 -3.35 20.54
CA SER A 132 9.65 -2.14 20.87
C SER A 132 8.22 -2.50 21.27
N LYS A 133 7.70 -1.88 22.33
CA LYS A 133 6.35 -2.12 22.86
C LYS A 133 5.59 -0.80 23.02
N ALA A 134 4.29 -0.85 22.80
CA ALA A 134 3.37 0.24 23.12
C ALA A 134 3.05 0.28 24.63
N GLY A 135 3.20 -0.88 25.32
CA GLY A 135 2.98 -1.01 26.75
C GLY A 135 1.53 -1.28 27.13
N HIS A 136 0.82 -2.08 26.32
CA HIS A 136 -0.54 -2.51 26.61
C HIS A 136 -0.60 -3.48 27.80
N GLU A 137 -1.71 -3.42 28.55
CA GLU A 137 -1.99 -4.30 29.69
C GLU A 137 -3.05 -5.35 29.30
N LEU A 138 -2.92 -6.56 29.85
CA LEU A 138 -3.91 -7.63 29.69
C LEU A 138 -5.30 -7.18 30.15
N GLY A 139 -6.30 -7.37 29.31
CA GLY A 139 -7.69 -6.94 29.57
C GLY A 139 -7.97 -5.48 29.24
N GLU A 140 -6.96 -4.69 28.84
CA GLU A 140 -7.18 -3.33 28.36
C GLU A 140 -8.13 -3.32 27.15
N THR A 141 -9.04 -2.34 27.10
CA THR A 141 -9.92 -2.15 25.95
C THR A 141 -9.45 -0.94 25.14
N LEU A 142 -9.16 -1.15 23.86
CA LEU A 142 -8.65 -0.15 22.96
C LEU A 142 -9.63 0.11 21.81
N THR A 143 -9.65 1.34 21.30
CA THR A 143 -10.16 1.55 19.94
C THR A 143 -9.13 1.01 18.94
N VAL A 144 -9.59 0.52 17.79
CA VAL A 144 -8.70 0.11 16.69
C VAL A 144 -7.79 1.26 16.28
N GLU A 145 -8.27 2.50 16.33
CA GLU A 145 -7.44 3.70 16.12
C GLU A 145 -6.25 3.74 17.10
N ASN A 146 -6.49 3.51 18.38
CA ASN A 146 -5.42 3.55 19.38
C ASN A 146 -4.44 2.38 19.24
N ALA A 147 -4.93 1.18 18.93
CA ALA A 147 -4.08 0.04 18.62
C ALA A 147 -3.18 0.32 17.39
N ILE A 148 -3.74 0.88 16.31
CA ILE A 148 -2.94 1.28 15.13
C ILE A 148 -1.92 2.37 15.50
N ARG A 149 -2.25 3.30 16.38
CA ARG A 149 -1.27 4.30 16.88
C ARG A 149 -0.16 3.64 17.69
N GLY A 150 -0.50 2.66 18.53
CA GLY A 150 0.46 1.87 19.32
C GLY A 150 1.45 1.11 18.44
N LEU A 151 0.98 0.52 17.34
CA LEU A 151 1.89 -0.20 16.44
C LEU A 151 2.73 0.73 15.53
N ILE A 152 2.25 1.95 15.21
CA ILE A 152 2.96 2.85 14.27
C ILE A 152 3.89 3.84 15.00
N ILE A 153 3.43 4.50 16.09
CA ILE A 153 4.18 5.62 16.70
C ILE A 153 5.38 5.11 17.49
N PRO A 154 5.21 4.25 18.53
CA PRO A 154 6.33 3.65 19.25
C PRO A 154 6.84 2.37 18.55
N SER A 155 6.26 1.99 17.42
CA SER A 155 6.57 0.73 16.72
C SER A 155 6.27 -0.52 17.56
N GLY A 156 5.20 -0.51 18.38
CA GLY A 156 4.86 -1.56 19.32
C GLY A 156 4.56 -2.91 18.65
N ASN A 157 5.34 -3.95 18.99
CA ASN A 157 5.10 -5.31 18.53
C ASN A 157 3.90 -5.94 19.28
N ASP A 158 3.75 -5.63 20.56
CA ASP A 158 2.57 -5.98 21.37
C ASP A 158 1.28 -5.47 20.73
N SER A 159 1.26 -4.21 20.30
CA SER A 159 0.11 -3.63 19.60
C SER A 159 -0.16 -4.30 18.26
N ALA A 160 0.87 -4.72 17.54
CA ALA A 160 0.71 -5.46 16.28
C ALA A 160 0.08 -6.85 16.53
N ASN A 161 0.48 -7.55 17.60
CA ASN A 161 -0.11 -8.82 17.99
C ASN A 161 -1.57 -8.67 18.41
N VAL A 162 -1.91 -7.63 19.19
CA VAL A 162 -3.31 -7.31 19.55
C VAL A 162 -4.17 -7.12 18.31
N VAL A 163 -3.68 -6.35 17.34
CA VAL A 163 -4.38 -6.13 16.06
C VAL A 163 -4.53 -7.44 15.30
N ALA A 164 -3.46 -8.25 15.19
CA ALA A 164 -3.48 -9.52 14.49
C ALA A 164 -4.49 -10.50 15.11
N ALA A 165 -4.49 -10.63 16.43
CA ALA A 165 -5.43 -11.48 17.15
C ALA A 165 -6.89 -11.05 16.94
N ALA A 166 -7.18 -9.76 17.10
CA ALA A 166 -8.52 -9.23 16.91
C ALA A 166 -9.05 -9.44 15.48
N VAL A 167 -8.20 -9.20 14.46
CA VAL A 167 -8.57 -9.41 13.06
C VAL A 167 -8.83 -10.89 12.77
N ALA A 168 -7.93 -11.79 13.21
CA ALA A 168 -8.06 -13.22 12.95
C ALA A 168 -9.34 -13.80 13.59
N LYS A 169 -9.60 -13.47 14.86
CA LYS A 169 -10.83 -13.87 15.55
C LYS A 169 -12.08 -13.41 14.83
N LYS A 170 -12.08 -12.16 14.35
CA LYS A 170 -13.20 -11.61 13.59
C LYS A 170 -13.36 -12.28 12.22
N ALA A 171 -12.26 -12.56 11.53
CA ALA A 171 -12.27 -13.19 10.22
C ALA A 171 -12.85 -14.60 10.26
N GLU A 172 -12.48 -15.38 11.29
CA GLU A 172 -12.92 -16.76 11.50
C GLU A 172 -14.20 -16.88 12.34
N ASN A 173 -14.70 -15.74 12.91
CA ASN A 173 -15.83 -15.72 13.85
C ASN A 173 -15.63 -16.67 15.04
N ASP A 174 -14.39 -16.73 15.55
CA ASP A 174 -13.99 -17.56 16.70
C ASP A 174 -13.18 -16.75 17.72
N GLU A 175 -13.85 -16.33 18.80
CA GLU A 175 -13.23 -15.54 19.88
C GLU A 175 -12.24 -16.37 20.74
N ASN A 176 -12.30 -17.71 20.65
CA ASN A 176 -11.50 -18.62 21.48
C ASN A 176 -10.19 -19.07 20.79
N MET A 177 -9.84 -18.48 19.66
CA MET A 177 -8.60 -18.82 18.96
C MET A 177 -7.37 -18.56 19.84
N THR A 178 -6.44 -19.51 19.85
CA THR A 178 -5.11 -19.29 20.43
C THR A 178 -4.32 -18.31 19.55
N PHE A 179 -3.37 -17.57 20.15
CA PHE A 179 -2.61 -16.56 19.38
C PHE A 179 -1.84 -17.19 18.20
N GLY A 180 -1.24 -18.37 18.39
CA GLY A 180 -0.54 -19.04 17.26
C GLY A 180 -1.46 -19.34 16.06
N LYS A 181 -2.75 -19.66 16.30
CA LYS A 181 -3.72 -19.77 15.20
C LYS A 181 -4.08 -18.41 14.61
N CYS A 182 -4.25 -17.41 15.45
CA CYS A 182 -4.49 -16.04 14.99
C CYS A 182 -3.36 -15.53 14.10
N GLU A 183 -2.11 -15.80 14.46
CA GLU A 183 -0.93 -15.40 13.67
C GLU A 183 -0.95 -16.02 12.27
N VAL A 184 -1.25 -17.32 12.15
CA VAL A 184 -1.37 -17.99 10.84
C VAL A 184 -2.45 -17.33 9.98
N VAL A 185 -3.66 -17.21 10.53
CA VAL A 185 -4.77 -16.56 9.80
C VAL A 185 -4.42 -15.13 9.39
N PHE A 186 -3.81 -14.37 10.32
CA PHE A 186 -3.49 -12.98 10.05
C PHE A 186 -2.39 -12.82 8.99
N THR A 187 -1.36 -13.67 9.00
CA THR A 187 -0.30 -13.64 7.98
C THR A 187 -0.83 -14.04 6.60
N ASP A 188 -1.76 -14.99 6.53
CA ASP A 188 -2.46 -15.32 5.28
C ASP A 188 -3.22 -14.10 4.73
N LEU A 189 -3.92 -13.37 5.61
CA LEU A 189 -4.62 -12.13 5.23
C LEU A 189 -3.65 -11.03 4.80
N MET A 190 -2.47 -10.92 5.43
CA MET A 190 -1.43 -9.98 5.02
C MET A 190 -0.92 -10.30 3.62
N ASN A 191 -0.58 -11.56 3.34
CA ASN A 191 -0.06 -11.99 2.05
C ASN A 191 -1.11 -11.81 0.94
N LYS A 192 -2.37 -12.16 1.21
CA LYS A 192 -3.48 -11.88 0.31
C LYS A 192 -3.62 -10.38 0.02
N LYS A 193 -3.53 -9.53 1.06
CA LYS A 193 -3.59 -8.07 0.89
C LYS A 193 -2.42 -7.53 0.09
N ALA A 194 -1.21 -8.05 0.29
CA ALA A 194 -0.05 -7.69 -0.49
C ALA A 194 -0.26 -8.02 -1.99
N GLU A 195 -0.77 -9.22 -2.29
CA GLU A 195 -1.10 -9.64 -3.66
C GLU A 195 -2.18 -8.74 -4.29
N GLU A 196 -3.25 -8.40 -3.57
CA GLU A 196 -4.31 -7.47 -4.01
C GLU A 196 -3.76 -6.08 -4.36
N LEU A 197 -2.69 -5.65 -3.69
CA LEU A 197 -2.01 -4.38 -3.96
C LEU A 197 -0.95 -4.48 -5.06
N GLY A 198 -0.69 -5.67 -5.60
CA GLY A 198 0.36 -5.92 -6.60
C GLY A 198 1.76 -6.08 -6.00
N ALA A 199 1.90 -6.22 -4.67
CA ALA A 199 3.16 -6.41 -3.97
C ALA A 199 3.56 -7.90 -3.98
N THR A 200 3.90 -8.41 -5.16
CA THR A 200 4.09 -9.85 -5.42
C THR A 200 5.51 -10.38 -5.16
N ASN A 201 6.47 -9.49 -4.84
CA ASN A 201 7.83 -9.86 -4.45
C ASN A 201 8.01 -9.88 -2.93
N SER A 202 6.91 -10.05 -2.19
CA SER A 202 6.86 -9.96 -0.74
C SER A 202 6.25 -11.21 -0.13
N HIS A 203 6.71 -11.54 1.09
CA HIS A 203 6.09 -12.53 1.95
C HIS A 203 6.17 -12.06 3.40
N PHE A 204 5.04 -12.10 4.10
CA PHE A 204 4.90 -11.62 5.46
C PHE A 204 4.61 -12.80 6.39
N ALA A 205 5.55 -13.09 7.30
CA ALA A 205 5.49 -14.22 8.24
C ALA A 205 5.06 -13.83 9.66
N ASN A 206 4.90 -12.52 9.94
CA ASN A 206 4.40 -12.01 11.22
C ASN A 206 3.83 -10.59 11.06
N ALA A 207 3.11 -10.12 12.08
CA ALA A 207 2.41 -8.83 12.04
C ALA A 207 3.30 -7.60 12.31
N HIS A 208 4.53 -7.78 12.79
CA HIS A 208 5.34 -6.69 13.34
C HIS A 208 6.67 -6.44 12.63
N GLY A 209 7.15 -7.42 11.84
CA GLY A 209 8.41 -7.31 11.11
C GLY A 209 9.63 -7.77 11.91
N TYR A 210 9.46 -8.57 12.98
CA TYR A 210 10.57 -9.24 13.61
C TYR A 210 11.20 -10.22 12.62
N HIS A 211 12.51 -10.34 12.65
CA HIS A 211 13.25 -11.04 11.60
C HIS A 211 12.86 -12.52 11.45
N SER A 212 12.68 -12.93 10.22
CA SER A 212 12.55 -14.30 9.76
C SER A 212 13.05 -14.34 8.31
N ASP A 213 13.68 -15.42 7.89
CA ASP A 213 14.15 -15.58 6.51
C ASP A 213 13.01 -15.60 5.49
N ASP A 214 11.81 -16.01 5.96
CA ASP A 214 10.58 -16.01 5.17
C ASP A 214 9.82 -14.68 5.23
N HIS A 215 10.31 -13.68 5.99
CA HIS A 215 9.69 -12.38 6.11
C HIS A 215 10.44 -11.34 5.29
N TYR A 216 10.06 -11.14 4.05
CA TYR A 216 10.77 -10.29 3.11
C TYR A 216 9.84 -9.47 2.22
N THR A 217 10.40 -8.43 1.64
CA THR A 217 9.75 -7.52 0.67
C THR A 217 10.80 -6.87 -0.22
N CYS A 218 10.39 -5.88 -1.01
CA CYS A 218 11.29 -5.00 -1.75
C CYS A 218 10.79 -3.54 -1.68
N ALA A 219 11.62 -2.58 -2.07
CA ALA A 219 11.26 -1.17 -2.03
C ALA A 219 10.03 -0.86 -2.90
N HIS A 220 9.93 -1.50 -4.08
CA HIS A 220 8.78 -1.37 -4.97
C HIS A 220 7.47 -1.78 -4.28
N ASP A 221 7.42 -2.96 -3.67
CA ASP A 221 6.23 -3.48 -3.02
C ASP A 221 5.84 -2.65 -1.79
N LEU A 222 6.84 -2.19 -1.01
CA LEU A 222 6.59 -1.25 0.10
C LEU A 222 6.02 0.08 -0.37
N ALA A 223 6.39 0.55 -1.57
CA ALA A 223 5.79 1.76 -2.14
C ALA A 223 4.32 1.55 -2.53
N LEU A 224 3.95 0.37 -3.05
CA LEU A 224 2.55 0.01 -3.33
C LEU A 224 1.73 -0.04 -2.04
N ILE A 225 2.25 -0.70 -1.00
CA ILE A 225 1.64 -0.74 0.33
C ILE A 225 1.51 0.68 0.91
N GLY A 226 2.59 1.48 0.86
CA GLY A 226 2.60 2.87 1.31
C GLY A 226 1.61 3.76 0.56
N ARG A 227 1.43 3.55 -0.75
CA ARG A 227 0.46 4.26 -1.57
C ARG A 227 -0.98 3.97 -1.14
N ALA A 228 -1.30 2.74 -0.75
CA ALA A 228 -2.62 2.37 -0.22
C ALA A 228 -2.96 3.17 1.06
N TRP A 229 -1.95 3.60 1.81
CA TRP A 229 -2.10 4.46 2.98
C TRP A 229 -2.58 5.89 2.68
N LYS A 230 -2.57 6.34 1.43
CA LYS A 230 -3.13 7.64 1.01
C LYS A 230 -4.62 7.75 1.29
N ILE A 231 -5.24 6.68 1.75
CA ILE A 231 -6.64 6.66 2.17
C ILE A 231 -6.84 7.70 3.26
N LYS A 232 -7.84 8.58 3.08
CA LYS A 232 -8.25 9.70 3.95
C LYS A 232 -8.30 9.35 5.46
N ARG A 233 -8.43 8.08 5.83
CA ARG A 233 -8.47 7.59 7.22
C ARG A 233 -7.13 7.74 7.94
N TRP A 234 -6.01 7.37 7.31
CA TRP A 234 -4.68 7.51 7.90
C TRP A 234 -4.28 8.98 8.10
N GLN A 235 -4.59 9.86 7.16
CA GLN A 235 -4.36 11.29 7.32
C GLN A 235 -5.13 11.85 8.53
N LYS A 236 -6.33 11.33 8.82
CA LYS A 236 -7.13 11.69 9.99
C LYS A 236 -6.47 11.20 11.29
N LEU A 237 -5.92 9.98 11.34
CA LEU A 237 -5.19 9.44 12.49
C LEU A 237 -3.94 10.27 12.83
N ARG A 238 -3.14 10.67 11.83
CA ARG A 238 -1.94 11.48 12.02
C ARG A 238 -2.20 12.89 12.57
N ARG A 239 -3.37 13.47 12.26
CA ARG A 239 -3.71 14.85 12.69
C ARG A 239 -4.19 14.93 14.13
N LYS A 240 -4.64 13.85 14.71
CA LYS A 240 -5.02 13.83 16.13
C LYS A 240 -3.74 13.83 16.97
N LYS A 241 -3.63 14.77 17.94
CA LYS A 241 -2.53 14.78 18.93
C LYS A 241 -2.54 13.43 19.67
N ALA A 242 -1.36 12.90 19.97
CA ALA A 242 -1.23 11.71 20.81
C ALA A 242 -2.01 11.92 22.11
N ILE A 243 -2.90 10.98 22.43
CA ILE A 243 -3.61 10.98 23.72
C ILE A 243 -2.58 10.57 24.77
N PRO A 244 -2.39 11.31 25.86
CA PRO A 244 -1.51 10.88 26.95
C PRO A 244 -1.90 9.49 27.43
N ALA A 245 -0.92 8.64 27.75
CA ALA A 245 -1.15 7.26 28.21
C ALA A 245 -2.13 7.17 29.39
N THR A 246 -2.18 8.20 30.25
CA THR A 246 -3.13 8.31 31.37
C THR A 246 -4.59 8.52 30.95
N ALA A 247 -4.89 8.92 29.71
CA ALA A 247 -6.24 9.12 29.21
C ALA A 247 -6.78 7.88 28.45
N GLN A 248 -6.01 6.78 28.39
CA GLN A 248 -6.39 5.56 27.70
C GLN A 248 -7.00 4.51 28.64
N ARG A 249 -7.03 4.80 29.94
CA ARG A 249 -7.67 3.93 30.96
C ARG A 249 -9.08 4.45 31.24
N VAL A 250 -10.08 3.81 30.66
CA VAL A 250 -11.49 3.91 31.05
C VAL A 250 -11.99 2.49 31.31
#